data_f7a6cc1cf887f8474798439e1aa7ead7
#
_entry.id   f7a6cc1cf887f8474798439e1aa7ead7
#
_cell.length_a   1.000
_cell.length_b   1.000
_cell.length_c   1.000
_cell.angle_alpha   90.00
_cell.angle_beta   90.00
_cell.angle_gamma   90.00
#
_symmetry.space_group_name_H-M   'P 1'
#
loop_
_entity.id
_entity.type
_entity.pdbx_description
1 polymer ?
#
loop_
_entity_poly.entity_id
_entity_poly.type
_entity_poly.pdbx_seq_one_letter_code
_entity_poly.pdbx_strand_id
1 'polypeptide(L)'
;KDFTPCTFLTHFPLRTHPFWNMKHAGTGIYNKVDVIMHGMETIGSAERAVDVKEMKEQFYNISDGEYANLLFDHFGKKRVEDELNEYLKLDMFERFGGGIGVTRMVSAMKAAKLLEE
;
A
#
# COMPACT_ATOMS: atom_id res chain seq x y z
N LYS A 1 -26.07 -8.32 -3.80
CA LYS A 1 -24.99 -8.44 -4.12
C LYS A 1 -23.91 -9.38 -3.75
N ASP A 2 -23.63 -10.13 -4.68
CA ASP A 2 -23.07 -11.45 -4.54
C ASP A 2 -21.58 -11.39 -4.82
N PHE A 3 -20.84 -10.75 -3.89
CA PHE A 3 -19.40 -10.94 -3.83
C PHE A 3 -19.16 -12.35 -3.29
N THR A 4 -18.27 -13.06 -3.96
CA THR A 4 -17.76 -14.31 -3.41
C THR A 4 -17.20 -14.04 -2.00
N PRO A 5 -17.21 -14.99 -1.08
CA PRO A 5 -16.67 -14.80 0.27
C PRO A 5 -15.24 -14.29 0.30
N CYS A 6 -14.47 -14.55 -0.76
CA CYS A 6 -13.12 -14.05 -0.95
C CYS A 6 -12.94 -13.52 -2.39
N THR A 7 -12.49 -12.30 -2.50
CA THR A 7 -12.26 -11.60 -3.78
C THR A 7 -10.89 -10.93 -3.79
N PHE A 8 -10.16 -11.04 -4.89
CA PHE A 8 -8.92 -10.29 -5.12
C PHE A 8 -9.23 -9.03 -5.91
N LEU A 9 -8.87 -7.88 -5.38
CA LEU A 9 -8.91 -6.61 -6.09
C LEU A 9 -7.50 -6.28 -6.56
N THR A 10 -7.34 -6.12 -7.87
CA THR A 10 -6.03 -5.93 -8.52
C THR A 10 -6.07 -4.75 -9.48
N HIS A 11 -4.94 -4.41 -10.09
CA HIS A 11 -4.83 -3.38 -11.13
C HIS A 11 -5.25 -1.98 -10.64
N PHE A 12 -4.67 -1.55 -9.52
CA PHE A 12 -4.97 -0.25 -8.93
C PHE A 12 -4.50 0.90 -9.81
N PRO A 13 -5.40 1.78 -10.27
CA PRO A 13 -4.99 2.93 -11.07
C PRO A 13 -4.28 4.00 -10.24
N LEU A 14 -3.40 4.77 -10.88
CA LEU A 14 -2.67 5.88 -10.27
C LEU A 14 -3.58 6.84 -9.49
N ARG A 15 -4.77 7.12 -10.01
CA ARG A 15 -5.75 8.02 -9.37
C ARG A 15 -6.24 7.57 -7.99
N THR A 16 -5.99 6.31 -7.60
CA THR A 16 -6.31 5.81 -6.26
C THR A 16 -5.22 6.11 -5.24
N HIS A 17 -4.20 6.85 -5.65
CA HIS A 17 -3.06 7.25 -4.83
C HIS A 17 -2.41 6.08 -4.08
N PRO A 18 -1.92 5.04 -4.79
CA PRO A 18 -1.18 3.96 -4.16
C PRO A 18 0.03 4.52 -3.40
N PHE A 19 0.44 3.83 -2.36
CA PHE A 19 1.54 4.32 -1.53
C PHE A 19 2.83 4.49 -2.34
N TRP A 20 3.61 5.50 -2.05
CA TRP A 20 4.75 5.96 -2.86
C TRP A 20 5.84 4.91 -3.15
N ASN A 21 5.92 3.84 -2.36
CA ASN A 21 6.89 2.76 -2.57
C ASN A 21 6.31 1.55 -3.32
N MET A 22 5.14 1.66 -3.90
CA MET A 22 4.53 0.61 -4.72
C MET A 22 5.00 0.71 -6.16
N LYS A 23 5.24 -0.43 -6.80
CA LYS A 23 5.76 -0.48 -8.16
C LYS A 23 4.69 -0.12 -9.18
N HIS A 24 4.99 0.86 -10.00
CA HIS A 24 4.22 1.21 -11.17
C HIS A 24 4.47 0.18 -12.29
N ALA A 25 3.42 -0.46 -12.77
CA ALA A 25 3.50 -1.51 -13.78
C ALA A 25 3.43 -0.99 -15.22
N GLY A 26 3.53 0.34 -15.41
CA GLY A 26 3.26 1.01 -16.67
C GLY A 26 1.76 1.26 -16.89
N THR A 27 1.40 2.09 -17.90
CA THR A 27 0.00 2.40 -18.25
C THR A 27 -0.88 2.96 -17.12
N GLY A 28 -0.27 3.57 -16.10
CA GLY A 28 -1.00 4.16 -14.98
C GLY A 28 -1.58 3.16 -13.97
N ILE A 29 -1.06 1.94 -13.94
CA ILE A 29 -1.51 0.86 -13.04
C ILE A 29 -0.37 0.45 -12.12
N TYR A 30 -0.69 0.14 -10.87
CA TYR A 30 0.22 -0.36 -9.85
C TYR A 30 0.02 -1.85 -9.59
N ASN A 31 1.10 -2.57 -9.31
CA ASN A 31 1.09 -3.96 -8.90
C ASN A 31 0.71 -4.08 -7.42
N LYS A 32 -0.57 -3.84 -7.16
CA LYS A 32 -1.18 -3.93 -5.84
C LYS A 32 -2.30 -4.96 -5.85
N VAL A 33 -2.42 -5.70 -4.76
CA VAL A 33 -3.50 -6.67 -4.54
C VAL A 33 -4.07 -6.49 -3.15
N ASP A 34 -5.36 -6.27 -3.07
CA ASP A 34 -6.11 -6.33 -1.83
C ASP A 34 -6.99 -7.59 -1.82
N VAL A 35 -6.97 -8.31 -0.72
CA VAL A 35 -7.84 -9.47 -0.51
C VAL A 35 -9.04 -9.03 0.33
N ILE A 36 -10.20 -9.08 -0.29
CA ILE A 36 -11.47 -8.73 0.33
C ILE A 36 -12.15 -10.02 0.79
N MET A 37 -12.35 -10.16 2.09
CA MET A 37 -13.06 -11.30 2.68
C MET A 37 -14.32 -10.81 3.37
N HIS A 38 -15.46 -11.39 3.00
CA HIS A 38 -16.78 -11.00 3.51
C HIS A 38 -17.02 -9.48 3.50
N GLY A 39 -16.59 -8.81 2.40
CA GLY A 39 -16.78 -7.39 2.20
C GLY A 39 -15.77 -6.48 2.91
N MET A 40 -14.74 -7.03 3.55
CA MET A 40 -13.68 -6.27 4.22
C MET A 40 -12.32 -6.56 3.61
N GLU A 41 -11.54 -5.50 3.36
CA GLU A 41 -10.13 -5.66 3.05
C GLU A 41 -9.40 -6.29 4.24
N THR A 42 -8.94 -7.52 4.07
CA THR A 42 -8.29 -8.31 5.12
C THR A 42 -6.78 -8.37 4.95
N ILE A 43 -6.32 -8.41 3.70
CA ILE A 43 -4.91 -8.41 3.35
C ILE A 43 -4.69 -7.33 2.30
N GLY A 44 -3.70 -6.47 2.53
CA GLY A 44 -3.20 -5.53 1.53
C GLY A 44 -1.76 -5.89 1.17
N SER A 45 -1.44 -5.97 -0.12
CA SER A 45 -0.10 -6.30 -0.58
C SER A 45 0.24 -5.61 -1.89
N ALA A 46 1.53 -5.43 -2.14
CA ALA A 46 2.00 -4.86 -3.39
C ALA A 46 3.42 -5.31 -3.71
N GLU A 47 3.75 -5.34 -4.99
CA GLU A 47 5.14 -5.32 -5.42
C GLU A 47 5.75 -3.95 -5.07
N ARG A 48 6.96 -3.95 -4.51
CA ARG A 48 7.62 -2.71 -4.09
C ARG A 48 8.42 -2.12 -5.22
N ALA A 49 8.44 -0.79 -5.30
CA ALA A 49 9.26 -0.07 -6.25
C ALA A 49 10.76 -0.31 -5.99
N VAL A 50 11.54 -0.28 -7.07
CA VAL A 50 13.01 -0.37 -7.03
C VAL A 50 13.67 0.88 -7.62
N ASP A 51 12.96 1.67 -8.41
CA ASP A 51 13.44 2.94 -8.95
C ASP A 51 13.34 4.05 -7.89
N VAL A 52 14.49 4.41 -7.33
CA VAL A 52 14.56 5.42 -6.27
C VAL A 52 14.15 6.82 -6.71
N LYS A 53 14.29 7.14 -8.00
CA LYS A 53 13.85 8.44 -8.53
C LYS A 53 12.33 8.50 -8.57
N GLU A 54 11.71 7.48 -9.12
CA GLU A 54 10.26 7.36 -9.15
C GLU A 54 9.69 7.34 -7.73
N MET A 55 10.28 6.59 -6.80
CA MET A 55 9.88 6.57 -5.39
C MET A 55 9.91 7.96 -4.76
N LYS A 56 10.96 8.73 -5.01
CA LYS A 56 11.09 10.08 -4.50
C LYS A 56 10.03 11.01 -5.09
N GLU A 57 9.79 10.95 -6.39
CA GLU A 57 8.75 11.73 -7.05
C GLU A 57 7.36 11.39 -6.50
N GLN A 58 7.05 10.11 -6.33
CA GLN A 58 5.78 9.67 -5.76
C GLN A 58 5.60 10.09 -4.31
N PHE A 59 6.66 10.09 -3.50
CA PHE A 59 6.60 10.59 -2.13
C PHE A 59 6.08 12.04 -2.05
N TYR A 60 6.55 12.90 -2.94
CA TYR A 60 6.11 14.30 -2.97
C TYR A 60 4.76 14.52 -3.65
N ASN A 61 4.33 13.63 -4.53
CA ASN A 61 3.14 13.81 -5.36
C ASN A 61 1.92 13.05 -4.86
N ILE A 62 2.08 12.01 -4.05
CA ILE A 62 0.96 11.22 -3.53
C ILE A 62 -0.05 12.13 -2.83
N SER A 63 -1.32 11.91 -3.09
CA SER A 63 -2.42 12.73 -2.59
C SER A 63 -2.23 14.22 -2.86
N ASP A 64 -1.75 14.57 -4.06
CA ASP A 64 -1.48 15.95 -4.49
C ASP A 64 -0.54 16.72 -3.54
N GLY A 65 0.39 16.02 -2.91
CA GLY A 65 1.38 16.55 -1.96
C GLY A 65 0.91 16.59 -0.51
N GLU A 66 -0.33 16.27 -0.21
CA GLU A 66 -0.86 16.31 1.17
C GLU A 66 -0.11 15.37 2.10
N TYR A 67 0.29 14.19 1.62
CA TYR A 67 1.04 13.23 2.44
C TYR A 67 2.39 13.79 2.91
N ALA A 68 3.19 14.34 2.00
CA ALA A 68 4.48 14.94 2.35
C ALA A 68 4.29 16.15 3.29
N ASN A 69 3.34 17.02 2.99
CA ASN A 69 3.04 18.20 3.81
C ASN A 69 2.61 17.81 5.23
N LEU A 70 1.80 16.78 5.39
CA LEU A 70 1.40 16.28 6.70
C LEU A 70 2.62 15.83 7.53
N LEU A 71 3.55 15.11 6.92
CA LEU A 71 4.78 14.69 7.59
C LEU A 71 5.68 15.88 7.94
N PHE A 72 5.80 16.85 7.03
CA PHE A 72 6.59 18.05 7.28
C PHE A 72 6.05 18.86 8.45
N ASP A 73 4.74 19.00 8.55
CA ASP A 73 4.08 19.71 9.64
C ASP A 73 4.26 19.02 10.99
N HIS A 74 4.23 17.69 11.02
CA HIS A 74 4.35 16.92 12.27
C HIS A 74 5.79 16.73 12.74
N PHE A 75 6.72 16.51 11.82
CA PHE A 75 8.08 16.07 12.15
C PHE A 75 9.18 17.04 11.72
N GLY A 76 8.83 18.09 10.99
CA GLY A 76 9.76 19.02 10.39
C GLY A 76 10.30 18.54 9.04
N LYS A 77 10.32 19.45 8.06
CA LYS A 77 10.71 19.15 6.68
C LYS A 77 12.11 18.54 6.59
N LYS A 78 13.09 19.15 7.26
CA LYS A 78 14.48 18.68 7.21
C LYS A 78 14.62 17.24 7.69
N ARG A 79 13.99 16.90 8.81
CA ARG A 79 14.03 15.55 9.35
C ARG A 79 13.42 14.54 8.39
N VAL A 80 12.24 14.81 7.85
CA VAL A 80 11.56 13.92 6.91
C VAL A 80 12.40 13.73 5.65
N GLU A 81 12.98 14.80 5.09
CA GLU A 81 13.83 14.71 3.91
C GLU A 81 15.13 13.95 4.18
N ASP A 82 15.74 14.14 5.34
CA ASP A 82 16.95 13.40 5.73
C ASP A 82 16.64 11.89 5.85
N GLU A 83 15.56 11.52 6.53
CA GLU A 83 15.12 10.12 6.68
C GLU A 83 14.74 9.49 5.32
N LEU A 84 14.03 10.21 4.46
CA LEU A 84 13.71 9.76 3.11
C LEU A 84 14.98 9.51 2.29
N ASN A 85 15.93 10.45 2.32
CA ASN A 85 17.17 10.30 1.58
C ASN A 85 18.02 9.13 2.09
N GLU A 86 18.05 8.87 3.40
CA GLU A 86 18.73 7.68 3.95
C GLU A 86 18.04 6.39 3.48
N TYR A 87 16.71 6.35 3.49
CA TYR A 87 15.97 5.22 2.97
C TYR A 87 16.25 4.95 1.48
N LEU A 88 16.32 6.00 0.67
CA LEU A 88 16.56 5.90 -0.77
C LEU A 88 18.01 5.53 -1.15
N LYS A 89 18.94 5.52 -0.19
CA LYS A 89 20.30 4.99 -0.38
C LYS A 89 20.39 3.49 -0.28
N LEU A 90 19.35 2.82 0.23
CA LEU A 90 19.33 1.37 0.34
C LEU A 90 19.38 0.73 -1.05
N ASP A 91 20.04 -0.41 -1.12
CA ASP A 91 20.07 -1.22 -2.34
C ASP A 91 18.71 -1.89 -2.54
N MET A 92 17.90 -1.29 -3.40
CA MET A 92 16.54 -1.78 -3.66
C MET A 92 16.59 -3.02 -4.56
N PHE A 93 15.89 -4.05 -4.17
CA PHE A 93 15.72 -5.28 -4.94
C PHE A 93 14.24 -5.60 -5.14
N GLU A 94 13.95 -6.41 -6.14
CA GLU A 94 12.58 -6.86 -6.40
C GLU A 94 12.03 -7.62 -5.20
N ARG A 95 10.89 -7.15 -4.69
CA ARG A 95 10.24 -7.71 -3.50
C ARG A 95 8.76 -7.42 -3.47
N PHE A 96 8.04 -8.30 -2.81
CA PHE A 96 6.65 -8.11 -2.45
C PHE A 96 6.55 -7.85 -0.94
N GLY A 97 5.59 -7.06 -0.55
CA GLY A 97 5.31 -6.80 0.86
C GLY A 97 3.82 -6.61 1.07
N GLY A 98 3.38 -6.93 2.26
CA GLY A 98 1.98 -6.78 2.61
C GLY A 98 1.74 -6.92 4.10
N GLY A 99 0.49 -6.72 4.49
CA GLY A 99 0.04 -6.84 5.86
C GLY A 99 -1.31 -7.54 5.94
N ILE A 100 -1.51 -8.25 7.03
CA ILE A 100 -2.77 -8.91 7.35
C ILE A 100 -3.40 -8.15 8.52
N GLY A 101 -4.64 -7.69 8.33
CA GLY A 101 -5.45 -7.15 9.40
C GLY A 101 -5.94 -8.30 10.30
N VAL A 102 -5.25 -8.57 11.41
CA VAL A 102 -5.54 -9.73 12.27
C VAL A 102 -6.99 -9.72 12.75
N THR A 103 -7.49 -8.59 13.24
CA THR A 103 -8.89 -8.46 13.69
C THR A 103 -9.87 -8.72 12.55
N ARG A 104 -9.58 -8.21 11.35
CA ARG A 104 -10.41 -8.43 10.16
C ARG A 104 -10.36 -9.89 9.71
N MET A 105 -9.20 -10.55 9.80
CA MET A 105 -9.07 -11.98 9.51
C MET A 105 -9.89 -12.81 10.47
N VAL A 106 -9.82 -12.55 11.77
CA VAL A 106 -10.64 -13.23 12.77
C VAL A 106 -12.12 -13.05 12.47
N SER A 107 -12.56 -11.84 12.14
CA SER A 107 -13.95 -11.57 11.76
C SER A 107 -14.38 -12.34 10.52
N ALA A 108 -13.52 -12.40 9.51
CA ALA A 108 -13.78 -13.17 8.29
C ALA A 108 -13.88 -14.68 8.57
N MET A 109 -13.00 -15.22 9.41
CA MET A 109 -13.03 -16.64 9.81
C MET A 109 -14.29 -16.98 10.60
N LYS A 110 -14.75 -16.11 11.49
CA LYS A 110 -16.02 -16.27 12.19
C LYS A 110 -17.20 -16.25 11.22
N ALA A 111 -17.23 -15.29 10.29
CA ALA A 111 -18.27 -15.23 9.26
C ALA A 111 -18.31 -16.49 8.38
N ALA A 112 -17.15 -17.08 8.12
CA ALA A 112 -17.01 -18.35 7.39
C ALA A 112 -17.27 -19.59 8.25
N LYS A 113 -17.58 -19.42 9.54
CA LYS A 113 -17.78 -20.53 10.52
C LYS A 113 -16.56 -21.44 10.69
N LEU A 114 -15.36 -20.87 10.55
CA LEU A 114 -14.08 -21.56 10.75
C LEU A 114 -13.56 -21.41 12.18
N LEU A 115 -14.12 -20.50 12.95
CA LEU A 115 -13.86 -20.32 14.39
C LEU A 115 -15.17 -20.40 15.16
N GLU A 116 -15.11 -21.00 16.33
CA GLU A 116 -16.19 -20.96 17.31
C GLU A 116 -16.33 -19.53 17.88
N GLU A 117 -17.52 -19.16 18.27
CA GLU A 117 -17.82 -17.87 18.89
C GLU A 117 -17.23 -17.76 20.31
#